data_549cfe9de8d66f5dcae4d2049aab4ccb
#
_entry.id   549cfe9de8d66f5dcae4d2049aab4ccb
#
_cell.length_a   1.000
_cell.length_b   1.000
_cell.length_c   1.000
_cell.angle_alpha   90.00
_cell.angle_beta   90.00
_cell.angle_gamma   90.00
#
_symmetry.space_group_name_H-M   'P 1'
#
loop_
_entity.id
_entity.type
_entity.pdbx_description
1 polymer ?
#
loop_
_entity_poly.entity_id
_entity_poly.type
_entity_poly.pdbx_seq_one_letter_code
_entity_poly.pdbx_strand_id
1 'polypeptide(L)'
;SPDESLSEYAHKIAKTIDTSRRFILIGYSFGAVIMQVMTLFLKPEKCVIISSFKSKREIPILFQAVRKVNLMEFMPKRLFSSTDFITNAFNRLVYNASNSDLAEYMTVTDPIYIKWAVEQITDWVPDNKSEHLYHIHGTADQIFPYDRLENVFPVEGGDHLMVVKK
;
A
#
# COMPACT_ATOMS: atom_id res chain seq x y z
N SER A 1 -11.96 -11.95 1.76
CA SER A 1 -11.56 -13.36 1.87
C SER A 1 -10.07 -13.49 1.57
N PRO A 2 -9.31 -14.36 2.27
CA PRO A 2 -7.90 -14.56 1.96
C PRO A 2 -7.66 -15.11 0.53
N ASP A 3 -8.68 -15.69 -0.10
CA ASP A 3 -8.64 -16.20 -1.47
C ASP A 3 -9.13 -15.19 -2.52
N GLU A 4 -9.46 -13.97 -2.11
CA GLU A 4 -9.94 -12.91 -3.00
C GLU A 4 -8.76 -12.29 -3.75
N SER A 5 -8.83 -12.23 -5.07
CA SER A 5 -7.81 -11.55 -5.87
C SER A 5 -7.87 -10.02 -5.68
N LEU A 6 -6.76 -9.34 -5.94
CA LEU A 6 -6.71 -7.87 -5.89
C LEU A 6 -7.72 -7.24 -6.84
N SER A 7 -7.94 -7.84 -8.00
CA SER A 7 -8.93 -7.38 -8.98
C SER A 7 -10.36 -7.49 -8.45
N GLU A 8 -10.74 -8.63 -7.85
CA GLU A 8 -12.07 -8.80 -7.24
C GLU A 8 -12.28 -7.82 -6.10
N TYR A 9 -11.27 -7.63 -5.26
CA TYR A 9 -11.32 -6.66 -4.17
C TYR A 9 -11.49 -5.22 -4.70
N ALA A 10 -10.74 -4.85 -5.73
CA ALA A 10 -10.87 -3.54 -6.38
C ALA A 10 -12.28 -3.33 -6.98
N HIS A 11 -12.83 -4.34 -7.66
CA HIS A 11 -14.20 -4.28 -8.19
C HIS A 11 -15.26 -4.12 -7.09
N LYS A 12 -15.06 -4.78 -5.96
CA LYS A 12 -15.97 -4.67 -4.81
C LYS A 12 -15.98 -3.26 -4.22
N ILE A 13 -14.81 -2.66 -4.02
CA ILE A 13 -14.71 -1.28 -3.54
C ILE A 13 -15.26 -0.31 -4.59
N ALA A 14 -14.98 -0.51 -5.86
CA ALA A 14 -15.43 0.36 -6.95
C ALA A 14 -16.97 0.50 -7.02
N LYS A 15 -17.73 -0.48 -6.53
CA LYS A 15 -19.21 -0.39 -6.45
C LYS A 15 -19.71 0.75 -5.55
N THR A 16 -18.87 1.27 -4.69
CA THR A 16 -19.22 2.40 -3.79
C THR A 16 -18.98 3.76 -4.44
N ILE A 17 -18.38 3.79 -5.64
CA ILE A 17 -18.01 5.03 -6.33
C ILE A 17 -19.13 5.45 -7.27
N ASP A 18 -19.59 6.68 -7.13
CA ASP A 18 -20.52 7.29 -8.09
C ASP A 18 -19.76 7.69 -9.38
N THR A 19 -19.85 6.84 -10.39
CA THR A 19 -19.22 7.07 -11.69
C THR A 19 -20.07 7.89 -12.66
N SER A 20 -21.28 8.32 -12.27
CA SER A 20 -22.14 9.19 -13.07
C SER A 20 -21.61 10.63 -13.17
N ARG A 21 -20.68 10.99 -12.31
CA ARG A 21 -20.02 12.28 -12.24
C ARG A 21 -18.53 12.14 -12.52
N ARG A 22 -17.91 13.28 -12.85
CA ARG A 22 -16.44 13.37 -12.91
C ARG A 22 -15.86 13.14 -11.51
N PHE A 23 -14.86 12.28 -11.40
CA PHE A 23 -14.27 11.92 -10.12
C PHE A 23 -12.74 11.79 -10.22
N ILE A 24 -12.09 11.91 -9.08
CA ILE A 24 -10.65 11.70 -8.90
C ILE A 24 -10.49 10.50 -7.97
N LEU A 25 -9.51 9.66 -8.22
CA LEU A 25 -9.12 8.60 -7.30
C LEU A 25 -7.85 9.02 -6.54
N ILE A 26 -7.89 8.88 -5.23
CA ILE A 26 -6.74 9.11 -4.36
C ILE A 26 -6.48 7.80 -3.61
N GLY A 27 -5.28 7.27 -3.77
CA GLY A 27 -4.83 6.06 -3.09
C GLY A 27 -3.65 6.35 -2.17
N TYR A 28 -3.75 5.90 -0.92
CA TYR A 28 -2.69 5.99 0.07
C TYR A 28 -2.14 4.60 0.40
N SER A 29 -0.82 4.44 0.41
CA SER A 29 -0.14 3.18 0.74
C SER A 29 -0.71 2.01 -0.09
N PHE A 30 -1.16 0.93 0.52
CA PHE A 30 -1.81 -0.19 -0.19
C PHE A 30 -3.07 0.23 -0.96
N GLY A 31 -3.80 1.25 -0.47
CA GLY A 31 -4.94 1.83 -1.21
C GLY A 31 -4.56 2.38 -2.59
N ALA A 32 -3.31 2.82 -2.78
CA ALA A 32 -2.83 3.26 -4.08
C ALA A 32 -2.63 2.09 -5.06
N VAL A 33 -2.28 0.91 -4.56
CA VAL A 33 -2.18 -0.31 -5.37
C VAL A 33 -3.58 -0.71 -5.85
N ILE A 34 -4.58 -0.72 -4.94
CA ILE A 34 -5.98 -0.99 -5.27
C ILE A 34 -6.51 0.03 -6.27
N MET A 35 -6.26 1.32 -6.05
CA MET A 35 -6.64 2.41 -6.95
C MET A 35 -6.08 2.20 -8.36
N GLN A 36 -4.82 1.81 -8.48
CA GLN A 36 -4.20 1.56 -9.79
C GLN A 36 -4.87 0.38 -10.51
N VAL A 37 -5.29 -0.66 -9.80
CA VAL A 37 -6.12 -1.74 -10.39
C VAL A 37 -7.46 -1.20 -10.86
N MET A 38 -8.10 -0.31 -10.09
CA MET A 38 -9.38 0.29 -10.49
C MET A 38 -9.28 1.06 -11.81
N THR A 39 -8.13 1.66 -12.13
CA THR A 39 -7.96 2.40 -13.39
C THR A 39 -7.99 1.51 -14.63
N LEU A 40 -7.91 0.19 -14.48
CA LEU A 40 -8.07 -0.75 -15.60
C LEU A 40 -9.52 -0.82 -16.10
N PHE A 41 -10.49 -0.47 -15.27
CA PHE A 41 -11.92 -0.53 -15.61
C PHE A 41 -12.71 0.74 -15.26
N LEU A 42 -12.16 1.66 -14.48
CA LEU A 42 -12.73 2.99 -14.24
C LEU A 42 -11.94 4.04 -15.03
N LYS A 43 -12.61 5.18 -15.30
CA LYS A 43 -12.03 6.32 -16.03
C LYS A 43 -12.04 7.58 -15.15
N PRO A 44 -11.22 7.65 -14.10
CA PRO A 44 -11.09 8.86 -13.30
C PRO A 44 -10.44 9.98 -14.13
N GLU A 45 -10.75 11.24 -13.82
CA GLU A 45 -10.04 12.37 -14.43
C GLU A 45 -8.58 12.47 -14.03
N LYS A 46 -8.31 12.12 -12.77
CA LYS A 46 -6.96 12.12 -12.19
C LYS A 46 -6.83 10.98 -11.19
N CYS A 47 -5.61 10.50 -11.05
CA CYS A 47 -5.22 9.56 -10.01
C CYS A 47 -4.10 10.17 -9.20
N VAL A 48 -4.18 10.05 -7.87
CA VAL A 48 -3.14 10.53 -6.97
C VAL A 48 -2.68 9.38 -6.09
N ILE A 49 -1.41 9.05 -6.20
CA ILE A 49 -0.71 8.12 -5.32
C ILE A 49 -0.10 8.91 -4.17
N ILE A 50 -0.28 8.45 -2.94
CA ILE A 50 0.36 9.02 -1.76
C ILE A 50 1.06 7.91 -0.99
N SER A 51 2.34 8.10 -0.63
CA SER A 51 3.15 7.16 0.17
C SER A 51 3.06 5.72 -0.33
N SER A 52 3.31 5.51 -1.63
CA SER A 52 3.23 4.19 -2.28
C SER A 52 4.16 4.12 -3.49
N PHE A 53 3.90 3.24 -4.43
CA PHE A 53 4.70 2.98 -5.62
C PHE A 53 3.80 2.78 -6.85
N LYS A 54 4.37 2.91 -8.05
CA LYS A 54 3.66 2.78 -9.33
C LYS A 54 4.32 1.80 -10.30
N SER A 55 5.47 1.25 -9.93
CA SER A 55 6.18 0.28 -10.75
C SER A 55 6.79 -0.84 -9.91
N LYS A 56 7.01 -1.99 -10.53
CA LYS A 56 7.63 -3.14 -9.85
C LYS A 56 9.06 -2.85 -9.38
N ARG A 57 9.76 -1.93 -10.05
CA ARG A 57 11.13 -1.53 -9.69
C ARG A 57 11.18 -0.72 -8.40
N GLU A 58 10.09 -0.02 -8.11
CA GLU A 58 9.94 0.81 -6.92
C GLU A 58 9.61 -0.01 -5.67
N ILE A 59 9.16 -1.27 -5.82
CA ILE A 59 8.87 -2.16 -4.68
C ILE A 59 10.16 -2.45 -3.91
N PRO A 60 10.20 -2.20 -2.60
CA PRO A 60 11.39 -2.45 -1.79
C PRO A 60 11.85 -3.91 -1.84
N ILE A 61 13.17 -4.12 -1.79
CA ILE A 61 13.79 -5.46 -1.84
C ILE A 61 13.26 -6.37 -0.73
N LEU A 62 12.92 -5.80 0.43
CA LEU A 62 12.35 -6.56 1.55
C LEU A 62 11.04 -7.27 1.15
N PHE A 63 10.12 -6.59 0.46
CA PHE A 63 8.89 -7.20 -0.05
C PHE A 63 9.20 -8.28 -1.11
N GLN A 64 10.19 -8.03 -1.97
CA GLN A 64 10.62 -9.00 -2.97
C GLN A 64 11.27 -10.24 -2.33
N ALA A 65 12.02 -10.07 -1.23
CA ALA A 65 12.64 -11.16 -0.49
C ALA A 65 11.60 -12.05 0.21
N VAL A 66 10.57 -11.45 0.81
CA VAL A 66 9.44 -12.18 1.42
C VAL A 66 8.82 -13.16 0.41
N ARG A 67 8.66 -12.73 -0.84
CA ARG A 67 8.16 -13.58 -1.94
C ARG A 67 9.12 -14.72 -2.30
N LYS A 68 10.42 -14.43 -2.50
CA LYS A 68 11.40 -15.41 -3.00
C LYS A 68 11.59 -16.60 -2.08
N VAL A 69 11.41 -16.41 -0.79
CA VAL A 69 11.70 -17.45 0.23
C VAL A 69 10.44 -18.23 0.61
N ASN A 70 9.24 -17.92 0.04
CA ASN A 70 7.96 -18.43 0.54
C ASN A 70 7.87 -18.32 2.08
N LEU A 71 8.50 -17.27 2.63
CA LEU A 71 8.67 -17.08 4.07
C LEU A 71 7.32 -17.17 4.78
N MET A 72 6.26 -16.78 4.09
CA MET A 72 4.89 -16.83 4.56
C MET A 72 4.34 -18.27 4.70
N GLU A 73 4.80 -19.22 3.88
CA GLU A 73 4.41 -20.65 4.01
C GLU A 73 5.17 -21.36 5.12
N PHE A 74 6.44 -20.98 5.34
CA PHE A 74 7.30 -21.56 6.37
C PHE A 74 7.12 -20.95 7.76
N MET A 75 6.43 -19.81 7.87
CA MET A 75 6.14 -19.23 9.17
C MET A 75 5.06 -20.05 9.88
N PRO A 76 5.35 -20.59 11.08
CA PRO A 76 4.36 -21.32 11.85
C PRO A 76 3.09 -20.48 12.06
N LYS A 77 1.92 -21.08 11.89
CA LYS A 77 0.62 -20.41 12.11
C LYS A 77 0.54 -19.72 13.48
N ARG A 78 1.30 -20.19 14.47
CA ARG A 78 1.44 -19.58 15.80
C ARG A 78 2.13 -18.22 15.79
N LEU A 79 3.01 -17.93 14.82
CA LEU A 79 3.64 -16.60 14.67
C LEU A 79 2.68 -15.59 14.02
N PHE A 80 1.71 -16.07 13.22
CA PHE A 80 0.63 -15.24 12.72
C PHE A 80 -0.50 -15.06 13.74
N SER A 81 -0.66 -16.00 14.67
CA SER A 81 -1.64 -15.91 15.75
C SER A 81 -1.16 -15.05 16.94
N SER A 82 0.15 -14.82 17.08
CA SER A 82 0.63 -13.73 17.92
C SER A 82 0.53 -12.45 17.11
N THR A 83 -0.58 -11.75 17.30
CA THR A 83 -0.86 -10.40 16.77
C THR A 83 0.35 -9.47 16.92
N ASP A 84 1.24 -9.80 17.86
CA ASP A 84 2.38 -9.01 18.26
C ASP A 84 3.54 -9.01 17.25
N PHE A 85 3.85 -10.10 16.55
CA PHE A 85 5.06 -10.14 15.73
C PHE A 85 4.88 -9.41 14.39
N ILE A 86 3.78 -9.67 13.66
CA ILE A 86 3.51 -9.00 12.38
C ILE A 86 3.11 -7.57 12.64
N THR A 87 2.27 -7.34 13.65
CA THR A 87 1.88 -6.00 14.08
C THR A 87 3.09 -5.22 14.60
N ASN A 88 3.98 -5.82 15.37
CA ASN A 88 5.20 -5.16 15.85
C ASN A 88 6.24 -4.99 14.74
N ALA A 89 6.41 -5.92 13.81
CA ALA A 89 7.28 -5.73 12.66
C ALA A 89 6.74 -4.66 11.72
N PHE A 90 5.45 -4.67 11.46
CA PHE A 90 4.76 -3.63 10.70
C PHE A 90 4.78 -2.29 11.44
N ASN A 91 4.48 -2.28 12.73
CA ASN A 91 4.58 -1.10 13.56
C ASN A 91 6.01 -0.54 13.65
N ARG A 92 7.03 -1.37 13.73
CA ARG A 92 8.43 -0.92 13.68
C ARG A 92 8.82 -0.32 12.35
N LEU A 93 8.36 -0.90 11.24
CA LEU A 93 8.59 -0.38 9.89
C LEU A 93 7.80 0.91 9.64
N VAL A 94 6.57 0.99 10.12
CA VAL A 94 5.66 2.11 9.86
C VAL A 94 5.86 3.26 10.85
N TYR A 95 6.18 2.95 12.11
CA TYR A 95 6.09 3.93 13.20
C TYR A 95 7.42 4.38 13.79
N ASN A 96 8.54 3.77 13.38
CA ASN A 96 9.82 4.10 13.99
C ASN A 96 9.71 4.33 15.53
N ALA A 97 9.07 3.41 16.20
CA ALA A 97 9.02 3.14 17.64
C ALA A 97 8.62 4.28 18.63
N SER A 98 8.34 5.50 18.21
CA SER A 98 8.20 6.61 19.18
C SER A 98 6.85 7.35 19.19
N ASN A 99 5.87 6.99 18.39
CA ASN A 99 4.60 7.69 18.39
C ASN A 99 3.42 6.78 18.72
N SER A 100 3.05 6.72 20.01
CA SER A 100 1.83 6.07 20.50
C SER A 100 0.54 6.62 19.87
N ASP A 101 0.57 7.86 19.40
CA ASP A 101 -0.59 8.55 18.84
C ASP A 101 -1.04 7.99 17.48
N LEU A 102 -0.17 7.26 16.80
CA LEU A 102 -0.47 6.71 15.47
C LEU A 102 -1.19 5.35 15.52
N ALA A 103 -1.17 4.66 16.67
CA ALA A 103 -1.95 3.43 16.86
C ALA A 103 -3.46 3.69 16.72
N GLU A 104 -3.91 4.92 16.97
CA GLU A 104 -5.31 5.34 16.84
C GLU A 104 -5.78 5.34 15.37
N TYR A 105 -4.87 5.57 14.41
CA TYR A 105 -5.19 5.61 12.98
C TYR A 105 -5.05 4.25 12.27
N MET A 106 -4.44 3.27 12.93
CA MET A 106 -4.31 1.91 12.40
C MET A 106 -5.48 1.05 12.86
N THR A 107 -6.56 1.12 12.14
CA THR A 107 -7.76 0.30 12.41
C THR A 107 -7.64 -1.13 11.87
N VAL A 108 -6.69 -1.41 10.97
CA VAL A 108 -6.51 -2.74 10.38
C VAL A 108 -5.46 -3.50 11.17
N THR A 109 -5.92 -4.34 12.08
CA THR A 109 -5.08 -5.23 12.90
C THR A 109 -5.23 -6.72 12.54
N ASP A 110 -6.04 -7.03 11.53
CA ASP A 110 -6.25 -8.40 11.09
C ASP A 110 -4.99 -8.94 10.38
N PRO A 111 -4.28 -9.91 10.97
CA PRO A 111 -3.06 -10.47 10.39
C PRO A 111 -3.30 -11.19 9.06
N ILE A 112 -4.52 -11.71 8.84
CA ILE A 112 -4.90 -12.36 7.59
C ILE A 112 -4.95 -11.33 6.47
N TYR A 113 -5.56 -10.17 6.75
CA TYR A 113 -5.61 -9.07 5.78
C TYR A 113 -4.22 -8.51 5.48
N ILE A 114 -3.38 -8.31 6.49
CA ILE A 114 -2.02 -7.80 6.31
C ILE A 114 -1.19 -8.76 5.45
N LYS A 115 -1.27 -10.07 5.74
CA LYS A 115 -0.60 -11.10 4.94
C LYS A 115 -1.06 -11.03 3.49
N TRP A 116 -2.37 -11.05 3.27
CA TRP A 116 -2.96 -10.96 1.94
C TRP A 116 -2.50 -9.68 1.20
N ALA A 117 -2.51 -8.52 1.86
CA ALA A 117 -2.08 -7.26 1.25
C ALA A 117 -0.61 -7.27 0.83
N VAL A 118 0.28 -7.85 1.66
CA VAL A 118 1.71 -8.01 1.32
C VAL A 118 1.87 -8.94 0.12
N GLU A 119 1.15 -10.05 0.06
CA GLU A 119 1.15 -10.96 -1.08
C GLU A 119 0.69 -10.24 -2.36
N GLN A 120 -0.39 -9.47 -2.28
CA GLN A 120 -0.88 -8.69 -3.42
C GLN A 120 0.14 -7.63 -3.90
N ILE A 121 0.85 -6.96 -2.99
CA ILE A 121 1.92 -6.02 -3.34
C ILE A 121 3.04 -6.72 -4.11
N THR A 122 3.46 -7.90 -3.63
CA THR A 122 4.60 -8.61 -4.22
C THR A 122 4.28 -9.24 -5.57
N ASP A 123 3.02 -9.64 -5.79
CA ASP A 123 2.55 -10.25 -7.03
C ASP A 123 2.03 -9.24 -8.05
N TRP A 124 1.75 -8.01 -7.57
CA TRP A 124 1.21 -6.98 -8.42
C TRP A 124 2.16 -6.60 -9.57
N VAL A 125 1.61 -6.56 -10.77
CA VAL A 125 2.29 -6.11 -11.97
C VAL A 125 1.54 -4.87 -12.46
N PRO A 126 2.16 -3.69 -12.40
CA PRO A 126 1.54 -2.50 -12.95
C PRO A 126 1.47 -2.61 -14.48
N ASP A 127 0.29 -2.50 -15.01
CA ASP A 127 0.06 -2.43 -16.47
C ASP A 127 -0.49 -1.05 -16.86
N ASN A 128 -0.26 -0.05 -16.02
CA ASN A 128 -0.93 1.23 -16.17
C ASN A 128 0.04 2.37 -16.48
N LYS A 129 -0.06 2.87 -17.70
CA LYS A 129 0.55 4.14 -18.14
C LYS A 129 -0.50 5.24 -18.13
N SER A 130 -1.19 5.46 -17.01
CA SER A 130 -2.13 6.57 -16.91
C SER A 130 -1.39 7.90 -17.05
N GLU A 131 -1.72 8.66 -18.08
CA GLU A 131 -1.14 10.00 -18.34
C GLU A 131 -1.51 11.01 -17.24
N HIS A 132 -2.50 10.71 -16.42
CA HIS A 132 -3.03 11.56 -15.35
C HIS A 132 -2.75 11.02 -13.95
N LEU A 133 -1.63 10.34 -13.78
CA LEU A 133 -1.17 9.79 -12.52
C LEU A 133 -0.18 10.75 -11.84
N TYR A 134 -0.55 11.26 -10.69
CA TYR A 134 0.29 12.09 -9.83
C TYR A 134 0.77 11.27 -8.64
N HIS A 135 2.03 11.45 -8.24
CA HIS A 135 2.60 10.72 -7.12
C HIS A 135 3.20 11.71 -6.13
N ILE A 136 2.65 11.76 -4.91
CA ILE A 136 3.13 12.57 -3.80
C ILE A 136 3.80 11.65 -2.80
N HIS A 137 5.04 11.98 -2.38
CA HIS A 137 5.80 11.08 -1.52
C HIS A 137 6.68 11.82 -0.53
N GLY A 138 6.76 11.29 0.70
CA GLY A 138 7.61 11.83 1.74
C GLY A 138 9.06 11.43 1.58
N THR A 139 10.00 12.39 1.71
CA THR A 139 11.44 12.10 1.55
C THR A 139 12.02 11.27 2.69
N ALA A 140 11.32 11.16 3.82
CA ALA A 140 11.68 10.34 4.97
C ALA A 140 10.86 9.04 5.10
N ASP A 141 10.12 8.65 4.06
CA ASP A 141 9.38 7.38 4.05
C ASP A 141 10.34 6.19 4.07
N GLN A 142 10.24 5.36 5.11
CA GLN A 142 11.10 4.19 5.30
C GLN A 142 10.46 2.90 4.75
N ILE A 143 9.16 2.91 4.46
CA ILE A 143 8.46 1.74 3.90
C ILE A 143 8.70 1.66 2.40
N PHE A 144 8.49 2.78 1.70
CA PHE A 144 8.81 2.95 0.29
C PHE A 144 9.88 4.04 0.16
N PRO A 145 11.18 3.70 0.22
CA PRO A 145 12.25 4.68 0.21
C PRO A 145 12.21 5.58 -1.02
N TYR A 146 12.27 6.89 -0.78
CA TYR A 146 12.13 7.93 -1.80
C TYR A 146 13.14 7.81 -2.95
N ASP A 147 14.36 7.38 -2.66
CA ASP A 147 15.44 7.19 -3.63
C ASP A 147 15.17 6.13 -4.70
N ARG A 148 14.13 5.31 -4.51
CA ARG A 148 13.69 4.27 -5.45
C ARG A 148 12.56 4.71 -6.36
N LEU A 149 11.98 5.86 -6.10
CA LEU A 149 10.78 6.33 -6.78
C LEU A 149 11.13 7.29 -7.91
N GLU A 150 10.39 7.20 -9.01
CA GLU A 150 10.59 8.06 -10.17
C GLU A 150 9.41 9.04 -10.33
N ASN A 151 9.67 10.26 -10.79
CA ASN A 151 8.65 11.26 -11.10
C ASN A 151 7.62 11.45 -9.99
N VAL A 152 8.09 11.82 -8.80
CA VAL A 152 7.28 12.07 -7.61
C VAL A 152 7.37 13.54 -7.20
N PHE A 153 6.30 14.06 -6.62
CA PHE A 153 6.26 15.34 -5.93
C PHE A 153 6.71 15.12 -4.48
N PRO A 154 7.90 15.60 -4.09
CA PRO A 154 8.43 15.36 -2.77
C PRO A 154 7.72 16.19 -1.71
N VAL A 155 7.49 15.57 -0.55
CA VAL A 155 7.17 16.27 0.70
C VAL A 155 8.37 16.14 1.60
N GLU A 156 9.09 17.24 1.78
CA GLU A 156 10.35 17.25 2.52
C GLU A 156 10.14 16.87 3.98
N GLY A 157 10.92 15.89 4.46
CA GLY A 157 10.80 15.34 5.81
C GLY A 157 9.53 14.55 6.09
N GLY A 158 8.62 14.41 5.09
CA GLY A 158 7.42 13.58 5.21
C GLY A 158 7.78 12.11 5.37
N ASP A 159 7.21 11.45 6.35
CA ASP A 159 7.30 9.99 6.51
C ASP A 159 6.10 9.29 5.86
N HIS A 160 6.00 7.96 6.04
CA HIS A 160 4.91 7.18 5.48
C HIS A 160 3.52 7.70 5.88
N LEU A 161 3.40 8.25 7.06
CA LEU A 161 2.14 8.72 7.66
C LEU A 161 1.92 10.24 7.51
N MET A 162 2.65 10.89 6.62
CA MET A 162 2.61 12.34 6.43
C MET A 162 1.20 12.90 6.19
N VAL A 163 0.24 12.08 5.71
CA VAL A 163 -1.15 12.52 5.47
C VAL A 163 -1.96 12.70 6.74
N VAL A 164 -1.55 12.11 7.86
CA VAL A 164 -2.24 12.18 9.15
C VAL A 164 -1.50 13.03 10.18
N LYS A 165 -0.24 13.34 9.92
CA LYS A 165 0.54 14.25 10.75
C LYS A 165 0.21 15.70 10.37
N LYS A 166 -0.18 16.48 11.36
CA LYS A 166 -0.39 17.93 11.22
C LYS A 166 0.94 18.68 11.24
#